data_935138b02cb66424b482b3558418ea05
#
_entry.id   935138b02cb66424b482b3558418ea05
#
_cell.length_a   1.000
_cell.length_b   1.000
_cell.length_c   1.000
_cell.angle_alpha   90.00
_cell.angle_beta   90.00
_cell.angle_gamma   90.00
#
_symmetry.space_group_name_H-M   'P 1'
#
loop_
_entity.id
_entity.type
_entity.pdbx_description
1 polymer ?
#
loop_
_entity_poly.entity_id
_entity_poly.type
_entity_poly.pdbx_seq_one_letter_code
_entity_poly.pdbx_strand_id
1 'polypeptide(L)'
;MMRIRPCLLLLALYAIPCAAQNVLTYHNDNARTGQNLNETVLNPGNVNVNTFGKLFILPADGKVDAEPLYVGNLTVNSTTRNVVFSQRTR
;
A
#
# COMPACT_ATOMS: atom_id res chain seq x y z
N MET A 1 21.14 16.81 -31.16
CA MET A 1 20.24 15.74 -31.40
C MET A 1 20.29 14.70 -30.36
N MET A 2 21.42 14.12 -30.11
CA MET A 2 21.54 13.02 -29.17
C MET A 2 21.44 13.42 -27.74
N ARG A 3 21.48 14.67 -27.46
CA ARG A 3 21.54 15.18 -26.10
C ARG A 3 20.28 14.99 -25.31
N ILE A 4 19.16 14.84 -26.00
CA ILE A 4 17.86 14.71 -25.33
C ILE A 4 17.70 13.36 -24.68
N ARG A 5 18.32 12.34 -25.22
CA ARG A 5 18.15 10.98 -24.72
C ARG A 5 18.58 10.75 -23.27
N PRO A 6 19.75 11.26 -22.84
CA PRO A 6 20.12 11.11 -21.44
C PRO A 6 19.13 11.78 -20.49
N CYS A 7 18.58 12.93 -20.91
CA CYS A 7 17.58 13.60 -20.08
C CYS A 7 16.31 12.77 -19.93
N LEU A 8 15.88 12.13 -21.00
CA LEU A 8 14.69 11.28 -20.94
C LEU A 8 14.90 10.09 -20.03
N LEU A 9 16.09 9.50 -20.03
CA LEU A 9 16.38 8.40 -19.13
C LEU A 9 16.35 8.83 -17.68
N LEU A 10 16.86 10.00 -17.35
CA LEU A 10 16.80 10.52 -15.99
C LEU A 10 15.38 10.75 -15.55
N LEU A 11 14.53 11.30 -16.42
CA LEU A 11 13.12 11.48 -16.10
C LEU A 11 12.42 10.16 -15.84
N ALA A 12 12.74 9.13 -16.60
CA ALA A 12 12.16 7.81 -16.38
C ALA A 12 12.54 7.25 -15.01
N LEU A 13 13.76 7.47 -14.54
CA LEU A 13 14.16 7.04 -13.21
C LEU A 13 13.40 7.77 -12.12
N TYR A 14 13.14 9.05 -12.28
CA TYR A 14 12.37 9.81 -11.31
C TYR A 14 10.88 9.50 -11.35
N ALA A 15 10.42 8.86 -12.40
CA ALA A 15 9.02 8.51 -12.53
C ALA A 15 8.65 7.22 -11.82
N ILE A 16 9.58 6.57 -11.14
CA ILE A 16 9.29 5.35 -10.38
C ILE A 16 8.37 5.70 -9.22
N PRO A 17 7.16 5.15 -9.16
CA PRO A 17 6.22 5.47 -8.08
C PRO A 17 6.67 4.84 -6.76
N CYS A 18 6.43 5.56 -5.66
CA CYS A 18 6.55 5.01 -4.33
C CYS A 18 5.21 4.35 -4.00
N ALA A 19 5.11 3.05 -4.21
CA ALA A 19 3.90 2.31 -3.92
C ALA A 19 3.98 1.70 -2.52
N ALA A 20 2.84 1.61 -1.84
CA ALA A 20 2.74 0.89 -0.59
C ALA A 20 2.99 -0.60 -0.82
N GLN A 21 3.52 -1.28 0.19
CA GLN A 21 3.75 -2.71 0.15
C GLN A 21 2.42 -3.46 0.06
N ASN A 22 2.31 -4.40 -0.88
CA ASN A 22 1.17 -5.29 -0.94
C ASN A 22 1.15 -6.22 0.27
N VAL A 23 -0.04 -6.48 0.79
CA VAL A 23 -0.26 -7.44 1.86
C VAL A 23 -1.20 -8.50 1.31
N LEU A 24 -0.64 -9.58 0.79
CA LEU A 24 -1.37 -10.60 0.03
C LEU A 24 -1.72 -11.83 0.85
N THR A 25 -1.25 -11.91 2.08
CA THR A 25 -1.53 -13.06 2.94
C THR A 25 -1.50 -12.62 4.40
N TYR A 26 -2.09 -13.46 5.25
CA TYR A 26 -2.14 -13.22 6.70
C TYR A 26 -0.75 -13.07 7.29
N HIS A 27 -0.58 -12.07 8.13
CA HIS A 27 0.70 -11.69 8.73
C HIS A 27 1.77 -11.32 7.71
N ASN A 28 1.35 -10.79 6.55
CA ASN A 28 2.19 -10.16 5.52
C ASN A 28 3.07 -11.11 4.72
N ASP A 29 3.51 -12.23 5.27
CA ASP A 29 4.37 -13.17 4.55
C ASP A 29 3.97 -14.62 4.84
N ASN A 30 4.53 -15.54 4.06
CA ASN A 30 4.22 -16.96 4.21
C ASN A 30 4.76 -17.55 5.53
N ALA A 31 5.76 -16.94 6.11
CA ALA A 31 6.29 -17.34 7.41
C ALA A 31 5.47 -16.77 8.58
N ARG A 32 4.47 -15.91 8.28
CA ARG A 32 3.55 -15.33 9.27
C ARG A 32 4.28 -14.47 10.31
N THR A 33 5.29 -13.73 9.90
CA THR A 33 6.06 -12.88 10.82
C THR A 33 5.36 -11.58 11.17
N GLY A 34 4.48 -11.09 10.29
CA GLY A 34 3.85 -9.80 10.46
C GLY A 34 4.77 -8.62 10.16
N GLN A 35 5.96 -8.87 9.61
CA GLN A 35 6.93 -7.84 9.35
C GLN A 35 6.78 -7.25 7.95
N ASN A 36 6.86 -5.95 7.85
CA ASN A 36 7.02 -5.26 6.57
C ASN A 36 8.45 -4.73 6.50
N LEU A 37 9.33 -5.48 5.82
CA LEU A 37 10.73 -5.13 5.71
C LEU A 37 11.01 -4.09 4.62
N ASN A 38 9.98 -3.70 3.88
CA ASN A 38 10.10 -2.74 2.77
C ASN A 38 9.50 -1.37 3.11
N GLU A 39 9.21 -1.11 4.39
CA GLU A 39 8.64 0.16 4.80
C GLU A 39 9.69 1.27 4.67
N THR A 40 9.36 2.31 3.92
CA THR A 40 10.26 3.44 3.69
C THR A 40 9.65 4.78 4.06
N VAL A 41 8.37 4.82 4.40
CA VAL A 41 7.65 6.07 4.67
C VAL A 41 7.44 6.27 6.16
N LEU A 42 6.92 5.26 6.84
CA LEU A 42 6.62 5.36 8.27
C LEU A 42 7.84 5.02 9.10
N ASN A 43 8.09 5.81 10.12
CA ASN A 43 9.21 5.61 11.03
C ASN A 43 8.83 6.16 12.41
N PRO A 44 9.64 5.88 13.45
CA PRO A 44 9.32 6.38 14.80
C PRO A 44 9.22 7.90 14.91
N GLY A 45 9.85 8.63 13.98
CA GLY A 45 9.81 10.08 14.01
C GLY A 45 8.50 10.66 13.50
N ASN A 46 7.83 9.99 12.52
CA ASN A 46 6.58 10.51 11.95
C ASN A 46 5.33 9.75 12.41
N VAL A 47 5.47 8.67 13.16
CA VAL A 47 4.32 7.96 13.74
C VAL A 47 4.22 8.38 15.20
N ASN A 48 3.44 9.44 15.45
CA ASN A 48 3.25 9.98 16.80
C ASN A 48 1.86 10.60 16.90
N VAL A 49 1.49 11.04 18.09
CA VAL A 49 0.14 11.54 18.36
C VAL A 49 -0.23 12.77 17.53
N ASN A 50 0.74 13.53 17.07
CA ASN A 50 0.48 14.75 16.31
C ASN A 50 0.38 14.54 14.81
N THR A 51 0.99 13.47 14.29
CA THR A 51 1.14 13.26 12.85
C THR A 51 0.51 11.97 12.35
N PHE A 52 0.01 11.12 13.23
CA PHE A 52 -0.55 9.81 12.86
C PHE A 52 -1.84 9.58 13.62
N GLY A 53 -2.87 9.14 12.90
CA GLY A 53 -4.15 8.87 13.54
C GLY A 53 -5.18 8.33 12.56
N LYS A 54 -6.38 8.15 13.05
CA LYS A 54 -7.50 7.66 12.24
C LYS A 54 -7.90 8.70 11.21
N LEU A 55 -7.95 8.31 9.95
CA LEU A 55 -8.38 9.18 8.85
C LEU A 55 -9.89 9.12 8.61
N PHE A 56 -10.47 7.93 8.67
CA PHE A 56 -11.89 7.73 8.41
C PHE A 56 -12.32 6.36 8.92
N ILE A 57 -13.62 6.09 8.84
CA ILE A 57 -14.20 4.81 9.22
C ILE A 57 -14.90 4.24 7.99
N LEU A 58 -14.64 2.97 7.70
CA LEU A 58 -15.39 2.21 6.69
C LEU A 58 -16.41 1.34 7.42
N PRO A 59 -17.71 1.62 7.24
CA PRO A 59 -18.72 0.84 7.95
C PRO A 59 -18.82 -0.58 7.41
N ALA A 60 -19.08 -1.52 8.30
CA ALA A 60 -19.37 -2.90 7.95
C ALA A 60 -20.61 -3.34 8.71
N ASP A 61 -21.49 -4.10 8.07
CA ASP A 61 -22.74 -4.56 8.68
C ASP A 61 -22.57 -5.95 9.30
N GLY A 62 -21.48 -6.18 9.96
CA GLY A 62 -21.16 -7.42 10.61
C GLY A 62 -19.81 -7.32 11.30
N LYS A 63 -19.36 -8.44 11.84
CA LYS A 63 -18.09 -8.50 12.53
C LYS A 63 -16.97 -8.77 11.53
N VAL A 64 -15.89 -8.00 11.61
CA VAL A 64 -14.70 -8.19 10.78
C VAL A 64 -13.67 -8.91 11.64
N ASP A 65 -13.46 -10.19 11.37
CA ASP A 65 -12.54 -11.02 12.13
C ASP A 65 -11.24 -11.31 11.41
N ALA A 66 -11.27 -11.27 10.07
CA ALA A 66 -10.08 -11.58 9.28
C ALA A 66 -9.21 -10.34 9.12
N GLU A 67 -7.91 -10.57 9.00
CA GLU A 67 -6.97 -9.50 8.70
C GLU A 67 -7.25 -8.96 7.29
N PRO A 68 -7.38 -7.64 7.11
CA PRO A 68 -7.53 -7.06 5.78
C PRO A 68 -6.28 -7.29 4.93
N LEU A 69 -6.49 -7.57 3.65
CA LEU A 69 -5.40 -7.72 2.68
C LEU A 69 -5.38 -6.52 1.75
N TYR A 70 -4.21 -6.13 1.29
CA TYR A 70 -4.03 -4.93 0.48
C TYR A 70 -3.34 -5.26 -0.84
N VAL A 71 -3.89 -4.75 -1.93
CA VAL A 71 -3.28 -4.83 -3.27
C VAL A 71 -3.23 -3.43 -3.85
N GLY A 72 -2.02 -2.98 -4.14
CA GLY A 72 -1.83 -1.70 -4.81
C GLY A 72 -1.93 -1.84 -6.32
N ASN A 73 -2.44 -0.81 -6.97
CA ASN A 73 -2.51 -0.70 -8.43
C ASN A 73 -3.24 -1.88 -9.10
N LEU A 74 -4.35 -2.31 -8.51
CA LEU A 74 -5.17 -3.35 -9.08
C LEU A 74 -6.09 -2.77 -10.15
N THR A 75 -6.06 -3.35 -11.35
CA THR A 75 -6.89 -2.91 -12.46
C THR A 75 -8.11 -3.79 -12.57
N VAL A 76 -9.29 -3.18 -12.42
CA VAL A 76 -10.59 -3.83 -12.57
C VAL A 76 -11.46 -2.96 -13.48
N ASN A 77 -12.01 -3.55 -14.53
CA ASN A 77 -12.85 -2.84 -15.51
C ASN A 77 -12.16 -1.58 -16.03
N SER A 78 -10.90 -1.69 -16.42
CA SER A 78 -10.08 -0.62 -16.98
C SER A 78 -9.79 0.52 -15.99
N THR A 79 -10.08 0.34 -14.71
CA THR A 79 -9.77 1.32 -13.66
C THR A 79 -8.75 0.75 -12.70
N THR A 80 -7.67 1.49 -12.46
CA THR A 80 -6.60 1.07 -11.55
C THR A 80 -6.81 1.74 -10.20
N ARG A 81 -6.83 0.94 -9.15
CA ARG A 81 -7.07 1.42 -7.78
C ARG A 81 -6.23 0.65 -6.77
N ASN A 82 -6.04 1.25 -5.62
CA ASN A 82 -5.55 0.55 -4.44
C ASN A 82 -6.75 -0.07 -3.72
N VAL A 83 -6.67 -1.36 -3.43
CA VAL A 83 -7.82 -2.12 -2.93
C VAL A 83 -7.50 -2.80 -1.63
N VAL A 84 -8.41 -2.70 -0.68
CA VAL A 84 -8.36 -3.43 0.59
C VAL A 84 -9.48 -4.47 0.58
N PHE A 85 -9.10 -5.72 0.77
CA PHE A 85 -10.05 -6.83 0.90
C PHE A 85 -10.29 -7.12 2.37
N SER A 86 -11.54 -7.08 2.78
CA SER A 86 -11.94 -7.32 4.15
C SER A 86 -13.14 -8.26 4.15
N GLN A 87 -13.13 -9.25 5.02
CA GLN A 87 -14.21 -10.22 5.15
C GLN A 87 -14.96 -9.96 6.45
N ARG A 88 -16.29 -9.99 6.38
CA ARG A 88 -17.16 -9.87 7.53
C ARG A 88 -17.97 -11.13 7.73
N THR A 89 -18.36 -11.37 8.97
CA THR A 89 -19.32 -12.40 9.33
C THR A 89 -20.58 -11.73 9.90
N ARG A 90 -21.70 -12.35 9.67
CA ARG A 90 -22.99 -11.87 10.21
C ARG A 90 -23.40 -12.64 11.44
#